data_bc50487dc99bc03aaa6eaca943261b1f
#
_entry.id   bc50487dc99bc03aaa6eaca943261b1f
#
_cell.length_a   1.000
_cell.length_b   1.000
_cell.length_c   1.000
_cell.angle_alpha   90.00
_cell.angle_beta   90.00
_cell.angle_gamma   90.00
#
_symmetry.space_group_name_H-M   'P 1'
#
loop_
_entity.id
_entity.type
_entity.pdbx_description
1 polymer ?
#
loop_
_entity_poly.entity_id
_entity_poly.type
_entity_poly.pdbx_seq_one_letter_code
_entity_poly.pdbx_strand_id
1 'polypeptide(L)'
;MPVISPNAFAPSPANDMAVPVAAALREKVRRLERAYSAERAGQEAVPLGVPSIDALLPNGLLTGALHEVEAGPTPSGRVAAHDGAATGFAAHLLGRFGTLRPNGTLLWCRRPFGASDAPPYAAALAGWFDPARLLMVTVRRDEDLFWAMEEGLRCPGMAAVLGETRAADLTAGRRLSLAAEKSGVPALLLRGQPAPPQSVCTTRWRVASAATHSTPGLNDVGASRWRIELRRNRFGAPSVTETPNWLLEWNDETHCLSVVPQAFHGSTRESDAQRFETRLVG
;
A
#
# COMPACT_ATOMS: atom_id res chain seq x y z
N MET A 1 29.66 0.55 63.00
CA MET A 1 29.01 0.19 61.71
C MET A 1 28.66 1.47 61.00
N PRO A 2 29.28 1.86 59.90
CA PRO A 2 28.93 3.07 59.15
C PRO A 2 27.76 2.80 58.22
N VAL A 3 26.77 3.71 58.22
CA VAL A 3 25.58 3.74 57.38
C VAL A 3 25.98 4.22 55.99
N ILE A 4 25.77 3.38 54.95
CA ILE A 4 26.01 3.72 53.56
C ILE A 4 24.79 4.48 53.03
N SER A 5 24.94 5.76 52.67
CA SER A 5 23.96 6.58 51.97
C SER A 5 23.76 6.06 50.55
N PRO A 6 22.53 5.99 50.02
CA PRO A 6 22.29 5.67 48.61
C PRO A 6 22.69 6.85 47.73
N ASN A 7 23.66 6.59 46.85
CA ASN A 7 24.18 7.52 45.88
C ASN A 7 23.08 7.92 44.88
N ALA A 8 22.73 9.21 44.86
CA ALA A 8 21.82 9.78 43.88
C ALA A 8 22.47 9.78 42.51
N PHE A 9 21.92 9.00 41.58
CA PHE A 9 22.28 9.03 40.17
C PHE A 9 21.79 10.35 39.57
N ALA A 10 22.68 11.30 39.44
CA ALA A 10 22.41 12.54 38.71
C ALA A 10 22.27 12.21 37.21
N PRO A 11 21.24 12.68 36.49
CA PRO A 11 21.13 12.45 35.04
C PRO A 11 22.29 13.15 34.32
N SER A 12 22.93 12.42 33.43
CA SER A 12 24.05 12.89 32.62
C SER A 12 23.61 14.03 31.68
N PRO A 13 24.39 15.16 31.61
CA PRO A 13 24.04 16.33 30.78
C PRO A 13 24.04 16.06 29.26
N ALA A 14 24.44 14.85 28.79
CA ALA A 14 24.43 14.49 27.41
C ALA A 14 23.02 14.31 26.78
N ASN A 15 21.98 14.19 27.60
CA ASN A 15 20.61 14.00 27.14
C ASN A 15 19.87 15.33 26.85
N ASP A 16 20.34 16.43 27.39
CA ASP A 16 19.69 17.75 27.22
C ASP A 16 20.02 18.42 25.88
N MET A 17 21.13 18.07 25.25
CA MET A 17 21.52 18.58 23.91
C MET A 17 20.95 17.79 22.74
N ALA A 18 20.52 16.55 22.94
CA ALA A 18 19.97 15.70 21.88
C ALA A 18 18.56 16.12 21.45
N VAL A 19 17.77 16.65 22.38
CA VAL A 19 16.38 17.08 22.12
C VAL A 19 16.29 18.29 21.17
N PRO A 20 17.06 19.39 21.36
CA PRO A 20 17.02 20.52 20.45
C PRO A 20 17.58 20.19 19.05
N VAL A 21 18.60 19.33 18.95
CA VAL A 21 19.15 18.89 17.66
C VAL A 21 18.13 18.06 16.88
N ALA A 22 17.43 17.15 17.54
CA ALA A 22 16.37 16.35 16.93
C ALA A 22 15.17 17.23 16.50
N ALA A 23 14.81 18.23 17.28
CA ALA A 23 13.74 19.17 16.94
C ALA A 23 14.14 20.04 15.73
N ALA A 24 15.36 20.57 15.70
CA ALA A 24 15.88 21.34 14.57
C ALA A 24 15.97 20.52 13.28
N LEU A 25 16.39 19.25 13.39
CA LEU A 25 16.44 18.34 12.27
C LEU A 25 15.02 18.03 11.73
N ARG A 26 14.05 17.78 12.61
CA ARG A 26 12.64 17.56 12.23
C ARG A 26 12.07 18.79 11.52
N GLU A 27 12.34 19.99 11.99
CA GLU A 27 11.87 21.22 11.34
C GLU A 27 12.55 21.44 9.98
N LYS A 28 13.84 21.15 9.87
CA LYS A 28 14.55 21.20 8.59
C LYS A 28 13.97 20.18 7.59
N VAL A 29 13.68 18.95 8.05
CA VAL A 29 13.02 17.93 7.22
C VAL A 29 11.64 18.41 6.77
N ARG A 30 10.79 18.91 7.67
CA ARG A 30 9.47 19.48 7.33
C ARG A 30 9.56 20.64 6.33
N ARG A 31 10.58 21.49 6.46
CA ARG A 31 10.80 22.61 5.52
C ARG A 31 11.18 22.10 4.14
N LEU A 32 12.04 21.08 4.06
CA LEU A 32 12.40 20.43 2.80
C LEU A 32 11.21 19.69 2.18
N GLU A 33 10.42 19.01 2.98
CA GLU A 33 9.18 18.35 2.53
C GLU A 33 8.16 19.36 1.99
N ARG A 34 7.97 20.50 2.67
CA ARG A 34 7.09 21.57 2.21
C ARG A 34 7.60 22.20 0.90
N ALA A 35 8.89 22.45 0.77
CA ALA A 35 9.49 22.98 -0.46
C ALA A 35 9.32 21.99 -1.61
N TYR A 36 9.57 20.72 -1.39
CA TYR A 36 9.38 19.65 -2.39
C TYR A 36 7.89 19.45 -2.75
N SER A 37 6.99 19.59 -1.78
CA SER A 37 5.53 19.56 -2.03
C SER A 37 5.07 20.77 -2.84
N ALA A 38 5.63 21.97 -2.58
CA ALA A 38 5.33 23.18 -3.34
C ALA A 38 5.85 23.10 -4.79
N GLU A 39 7.03 22.51 -5.00
CA GLU A 39 7.60 22.27 -6.33
C GLU A 39 6.74 21.30 -7.16
N ARG A 40 6.04 20.38 -6.48
CA ARG A 40 5.10 19.43 -7.08
C ARG A 40 3.64 19.87 -7.08
N ALA A 41 3.32 21.05 -6.58
CA ALA A 41 1.95 21.58 -6.53
C ALA A 41 1.27 21.72 -7.91
N GLY A 42 2.03 21.60 -9.01
CA GLY A 42 1.53 21.51 -10.38
C GLY A 42 1.42 20.11 -10.95
N GLN A 43 1.76 19.05 -10.19
CA GLN A 43 1.62 17.69 -10.67
C GLN A 43 0.17 17.25 -10.63
N GLU A 44 -0.24 16.55 -11.69
CA GLU A 44 -1.56 15.96 -11.79
C GLU A 44 -1.71 14.82 -10.77
N ALA A 45 -2.88 14.68 -10.20
CA ALA A 45 -3.19 13.67 -9.20
C ALA A 45 -4.61 13.14 -9.38
N VAL A 46 -4.85 11.94 -8.90
CA VAL A 46 -6.18 11.33 -8.93
C VAL A 46 -6.59 10.88 -7.52
N PRO A 47 -7.85 11.11 -7.10
CA PRO A 47 -8.34 10.55 -5.85
C PRO A 47 -8.42 9.02 -5.95
N LEU A 48 -8.19 8.33 -4.84
CA LEU A 48 -8.39 6.88 -4.77
C LEU A 48 -9.87 6.51 -4.98
N GLY A 49 -10.78 7.39 -4.61
CA GLY A 49 -12.22 7.21 -4.74
C GLY A 49 -12.88 6.74 -3.45
N VAL A 50 -12.17 6.78 -2.33
CA VAL A 50 -12.68 6.46 -0.99
C VAL A 50 -12.48 7.68 -0.10
N PRO A 51 -13.54 8.43 0.28
CA PRO A 51 -13.42 9.74 0.93
C PRO A 51 -12.55 9.75 2.20
N SER A 52 -12.64 8.72 3.03
CA SER A 52 -11.84 8.62 4.26
C SER A 52 -10.34 8.38 4.00
N ILE A 53 -10.00 7.80 2.86
CA ILE A 53 -8.61 7.63 2.42
C ILE A 53 -8.13 8.91 1.73
N ASP A 54 -8.96 9.47 0.85
CA ASP A 54 -8.64 10.68 0.09
C ASP A 54 -8.40 11.88 1.02
N ALA A 55 -9.08 11.93 2.18
CA ALA A 55 -8.81 12.92 3.22
C ALA A 55 -7.36 12.88 3.78
N LEU A 56 -6.69 11.72 3.72
CA LEU A 56 -5.30 11.56 4.11
C LEU A 56 -4.32 11.78 2.95
N LEU A 57 -4.83 11.92 1.74
CA LEU A 57 -4.07 12.17 0.52
C LEU A 57 -4.42 13.57 -0.03
N PRO A 58 -4.00 14.65 0.62
CA PRO A 58 -4.47 16.00 0.31
C PRO A 58 -4.20 16.43 -1.13
N ASN A 59 -3.21 15.79 -1.77
CA ASN A 59 -2.90 15.98 -3.18
C ASN A 59 -3.34 14.78 -4.05
N GLY A 60 -4.13 13.84 -3.52
CA GLY A 60 -4.46 12.59 -4.21
C GLY A 60 -3.26 11.66 -4.41
N LEU A 61 -3.42 10.71 -5.32
CA LEU A 61 -2.35 9.85 -5.82
C LEU A 61 -1.63 10.60 -6.95
N LEU A 62 -0.41 11.03 -6.70
CA LEU A 62 0.35 11.87 -7.63
C LEU A 62 0.79 11.09 -8.88
N THR A 63 0.66 11.70 -10.06
CA THR A 63 1.39 11.25 -11.26
C THR A 63 2.88 11.57 -11.12
N GLY A 64 3.71 11.00 -12.00
CA GLY A 64 5.16 11.23 -11.92
C GLY A 64 5.76 10.77 -10.59
N ALA A 65 5.20 9.76 -9.97
CA ALA A 65 5.60 9.23 -8.68
C ALA A 65 5.59 7.69 -8.68
N LEU A 66 6.36 7.11 -7.76
CA LEU A 66 6.34 5.67 -7.48
C LEU A 66 5.41 5.38 -6.30
N HIS A 67 4.48 4.46 -6.51
CA HIS A 67 3.58 3.93 -5.49
C HIS A 67 3.83 2.44 -5.32
N GLU A 68 3.86 1.95 -4.10
CA GLU A 68 4.09 0.54 -3.80
C GLU A 68 2.84 -0.10 -3.18
N VAL A 69 2.53 -1.31 -3.62
CA VAL A 69 1.52 -2.20 -3.03
C VAL A 69 2.22 -3.47 -2.59
N GLU A 70 2.08 -3.84 -1.35
CA GLU A 70 2.62 -5.08 -0.79
C GLU A 70 1.49 -5.98 -0.28
N ALA A 71 1.62 -7.30 -0.50
CA ALA A 71 0.69 -8.25 0.06
C ALA A 71 0.82 -8.29 1.59
N GLY A 72 -0.30 -8.21 2.28
CA GLY A 72 -0.39 -8.39 3.72
C GLY A 72 -0.63 -9.85 4.13
N PRO A 73 -0.60 -10.15 5.43
CA PRO A 73 -0.95 -11.48 5.93
C PRO A 73 -2.43 -11.76 5.70
N THR A 74 -2.72 -12.94 5.18
CA THR A 74 -4.10 -13.45 5.08
C THR A 74 -4.69 -13.70 6.47
N PRO A 75 -6.00 -13.94 6.61
CA PRO A 75 -6.62 -14.32 7.90
C PRO A 75 -5.97 -15.54 8.56
N SER A 76 -5.37 -16.44 7.78
CA SER A 76 -4.60 -17.60 8.29
C SER A 76 -3.14 -17.25 8.67
N GLY A 77 -2.74 -15.97 8.63
CA GLY A 77 -1.39 -15.51 8.96
C GLY A 77 -0.34 -15.74 7.87
N ARG A 78 -0.71 -16.28 6.72
CA ARG A 78 0.21 -16.51 5.61
C ARG A 78 0.34 -15.24 4.76
N VAL A 79 1.55 -14.88 4.38
CA VAL A 79 1.80 -13.89 3.32
C VAL A 79 1.95 -14.66 2.02
N ALA A 80 0.96 -14.51 1.13
CA ALA A 80 1.07 -15.05 -0.21
C ALA A 80 1.88 -14.08 -1.08
N ALA A 81 2.82 -14.60 -1.87
CA ALA A 81 3.57 -13.77 -2.82
C ALA A 81 2.65 -13.08 -3.84
N HIS A 82 1.46 -13.65 -4.06
CA HIS A 82 0.38 -13.13 -4.90
C HIS A 82 -0.93 -13.26 -4.13
N ASP A 83 -1.27 -12.24 -3.35
CA ASP A 83 -2.62 -12.10 -2.78
C ASP A 83 -3.51 -11.43 -3.84
N GLY A 84 -4.62 -12.07 -4.18
CA GLY A 84 -5.61 -11.52 -5.13
C GLY A 84 -6.12 -10.13 -4.72
N ALA A 85 -6.20 -9.85 -3.40
CA ALA A 85 -6.56 -8.53 -2.91
C ALA A 85 -5.50 -7.47 -3.25
N ALA A 86 -4.22 -7.78 -3.07
CA ALA A 86 -3.13 -6.86 -3.42
C ALA A 86 -3.07 -6.62 -4.94
N THR A 87 -3.26 -7.68 -5.74
CA THR A 87 -3.35 -7.59 -7.20
C THR A 87 -4.56 -6.76 -7.65
N GLY A 88 -5.73 -7.01 -7.06
CA GLY A 88 -6.96 -6.24 -7.33
C GLY A 88 -6.81 -4.77 -6.96
N PHE A 89 -6.20 -4.47 -5.81
CA PHE A 89 -5.94 -3.09 -5.41
C PHE A 89 -4.93 -2.39 -6.34
N ALA A 90 -3.87 -3.08 -6.77
CA ALA A 90 -2.93 -2.53 -7.74
C ALA A 90 -3.61 -2.27 -9.11
N ALA A 91 -4.49 -3.16 -9.56
CA ALA A 91 -5.30 -2.96 -10.77
C ALA A 91 -6.27 -1.78 -10.62
N HIS A 92 -6.90 -1.62 -9.45
CA HIS A 92 -7.73 -0.45 -9.14
C HIS A 92 -6.92 0.84 -9.25
N LEU A 93 -5.74 0.92 -8.64
CA LEU A 93 -4.86 2.09 -8.76
C LEU A 93 -4.45 2.35 -10.21
N LEU A 94 -4.12 1.31 -10.97
CA LEU A 94 -3.77 1.42 -12.38
C LEU A 94 -4.94 2.03 -13.18
N GLY A 95 -6.16 1.58 -12.92
CA GLY A 95 -7.39 2.12 -13.51
C GLY A 95 -7.62 3.58 -13.12
N ARG A 96 -7.43 3.95 -11.84
CA ARG A 96 -7.56 5.35 -11.37
C ARG A 96 -6.61 6.28 -12.13
N PHE A 97 -5.35 5.92 -12.27
CA PHE A 97 -4.41 6.69 -13.09
C PHE A 97 -4.81 6.72 -14.58
N GLY A 98 -5.38 5.61 -15.07
CA GLY A 98 -5.88 5.50 -16.44
C GLY A 98 -6.99 6.51 -16.78
N THR A 99 -7.72 7.03 -15.77
CA THR A 99 -8.77 8.05 -16.00
C THR A 99 -8.22 9.41 -16.41
N LEU A 100 -6.98 9.73 -15.99
CA LEU A 100 -6.33 10.99 -16.36
C LEU A 100 -5.92 11.04 -17.84
N ARG A 101 -5.68 9.88 -18.45
CA ARG A 101 -5.32 9.75 -19.87
C ARG A 101 -6.21 8.69 -20.52
N PRO A 102 -7.48 9.02 -20.89
CA PRO A 102 -8.45 8.03 -21.37
C PRO A 102 -8.00 7.25 -22.60
N ASN A 103 -7.18 7.82 -23.46
CA ASN A 103 -6.62 7.20 -24.66
C ASN A 103 -5.21 6.60 -24.46
N GLY A 104 -4.65 6.73 -23.26
CA GLY A 104 -3.31 6.23 -22.95
C GLY A 104 -3.30 4.73 -22.68
N THR A 105 -2.21 4.07 -23.00
CA THR A 105 -1.98 2.65 -22.74
C THR A 105 -1.63 2.42 -21.28
N LEU A 106 -2.15 1.36 -20.69
CA LEU A 106 -1.78 0.86 -19.37
C LEU A 106 -0.76 -0.26 -19.56
N LEU A 107 0.44 -0.13 -18.99
CA LEU A 107 1.47 -1.16 -19.09
C LEU A 107 1.50 -1.99 -17.80
N TRP A 108 1.45 -3.31 -17.93
CA TRP A 108 1.64 -4.24 -16.83
C TRP A 108 2.79 -5.18 -17.12
N CYS A 109 3.92 -4.95 -16.50
CA CYS A 109 5.09 -5.81 -16.57
C CYS A 109 5.01 -6.85 -15.44
N ARG A 110 5.13 -8.14 -15.78
CA ARG A 110 5.07 -9.20 -14.78
C ARG A 110 6.16 -10.24 -14.98
N ARG A 111 6.61 -10.81 -13.88
CA ARG A 111 7.47 -11.97 -13.84
C ARG A 111 6.74 -13.10 -13.12
N PRO A 112 6.25 -14.14 -13.84
CA PRO A 112 5.61 -15.28 -13.22
C PRO A 112 6.54 -16.03 -12.26
N PHE A 113 6.00 -16.50 -11.13
CA PHE A 113 6.79 -17.18 -10.09
C PHE A 113 6.64 -18.71 -10.12
N GLY A 114 5.88 -19.24 -11.08
CA GLY A 114 5.67 -20.65 -11.27
C GLY A 114 4.70 -20.94 -12.41
N ALA A 115 4.53 -22.20 -12.76
CA ALA A 115 3.64 -22.63 -13.84
C ALA A 115 2.15 -22.33 -13.56
N SER A 116 1.78 -22.21 -12.29
CA SER A 116 0.41 -21.88 -11.86
C SER A 116 0.13 -20.38 -11.77
N ASP A 117 1.12 -19.54 -12.02
CA ASP A 117 0.97 -18.09 -11.96
C ASP A 117 0.45 -17.56 -13.31
N ALA A 118 -0.85 -17.75 -13.52
CA ALA A 118 -1.54 -17.28 -14.72
C ALA A 118 -1.62 -15.74 -14.75
N PRO A 119 -1.70 -15.13 -15.96
CA PRO A 119 -1.96 -13.71 -16.09
C PRO A 119 -3.35 -13.37 -15.52
N PRO A 120 -3.56 -12.12 -15.05
CA PRO A 120 -4.87 -11.67 -14.63
C PRO A 120 -5.91 -11.89 -15.73
N TYR A 121 -7.09 -12.34 -15.32
CA TYR A 121 -8.19 -12.59 -16.26
C TYR A 121 -8.77 -11.26 -16.76
N ALA A 122 -8.73 -11.04 -18.09
CA ALA A 122 -9.09 -9.76 -18.69
C ALA A 122 -10.52 -9.30 -18.34
N ALA A 123 -11.50 -10.23 -18.30
CA ALA A 123 -12.86 -9.87 -17.91
C ALA A 123 -12.98 -9.39 -16.47
N ALA A 124 -12.16 -9.92 -15.56
CA ALA A 124 -12.12 -9.43 -14.18
C ALA A 124 -11.51 -8.01 -14.07
N LEU A 125 -10.65 -7.62 -15.01
CA LEU A 125 -10.05 -6.29 -15.05
C LEU A 125 -11.03 -5.22 -15.58
N ALA A 126 -12.09 -5.63 -16.30
CA ALA A 126 -13.04 -4.71 -16.92
C ALA A 126 -13.80 -3.82 -15.90
N GLY A 127 -13.88 -4.25 -14.64
CA GLY A 127 -14.43 -3.42 -13.56
C GLY A 127 -13.56 -2.23 -13.15
N TRP A 128 -12.27 -2.24 -13.51
CA TRP A 128 -11.33 -1.17 -13.13
C TRP A 128 -10.91 -0.29 -14.31
N PHE A 129 -10.77 -0.87 -15.51
CA PHE A 129 -10.40 -0.16 -16.73
C PHE A 129 -10.76 -1.00 -17.98
N ASP A 130 -10.76 -0.35 -19.14
CA ASP A 130 -10.92 -1.06 -20.41
C ASP A 130 -9.72 -1.97 -20.69
N PRO A 131 -9.88 -3.32 -20.70
CA PRO A 131 -8.79 -4.25 -20.96
C PRO A 131 -8.12 -4.09 -22.33
N ALA A 132 -8.79 -3.50 -23.30
CA ALA A 132 -8.20 -3.23 -24.63
C ALA A 132 -7.06 -2.20 -24.56
N ARG A 133 -6.99 -1.42 -23.48
CA ARG A 133 -5.90 -0.48 -23.24
C ARG A 133 -4.69 -1.12 -22.56
N LEU A 134 -4.80 -2.38 -22.12
CA LEU A 134 -3.75 -3.05 -21.35
C LEU A 134 -2.71 -3.68 -22.28
N LEU A 135 -1.48 -3.24 -22.16
CA LEU A 135 -0.31 -3.91 -22.71
C LEU A 135 0.35 -4.74 -21.59
N MET A 136 0.38 -6.06 -21.75
CA MET A 136 1.01 -6.95 -20.79
C MET A 136 2.36 -7.45 -21.30
N VAL A 137 3.42 -7.24 -20.50
CA VAL A 137 4.78 -7.70 -20.78
C VAL A 137 5.17 -8.76 -19.76
N THR A 138 5.48 -9.96 -20.24
CA THR A 138 5.94 -11.07 -19.39
C THR A 138 7.42 -11.30 -19.60
N VAL A 139 8.18 -11.27 -18.51
CA VAL A 139 9.64 -11.43 -18.50
C VAL A 139 10.08 -12.58 -17.59
N ARG A 140 11.34 -13.00 -17.72
CA ARG A 140 11.89 -14.09 -16.92
C ARG A 140 12.75 -13.62 -15.74
N ARG A 141 13.29 -12.40 -15.78
CA ARG A 141 14.20 -11.84 -14.76
C ARG A 141 13.68 -10.51 -14.26
N ASP A 142 14.00 -10.18 -13.02
CA ASP A 142 13.62 -8.90 -12.43
C ASP A 142 14.32 -7.70 -13.11
N GLU A 143 15.55 -7.88 -13.60
CA GLU A 143 16.27 -6.85 -14.35
C GLU A 143 15.52 -6.45 -15.62
N ASP A 144 14.99 -7.45 -16.36
CA ASP A 144 14.21 -7.23 -17.58
C ASP A 144 12.87 -6.55 -17.26
N LEU A 145 12.27 -6.88 -16.09
CA LEU A 145 11.04 -6.24 -15.62
C LEU A 145 11.26 -4.76 -15.35
N PHE A 146 12.29 -4.41 -14.58
CA PHE A 146 12.59 -3.01 -14.27
C PHE A 146 12.98 -2.22 -15.52
N TRP A 147 13.73 -2.83 -16.44
CA TRP A 147 14.03 -2.21 -17.73
C TRP A 147 12.77 -1.93 -18.54
N ALA A 148 11.86 -2.89 -18.67
CA ALA A 148 10.59 -2.72 -19.39
C ALA A 148 9.71 -1.63 -18.76
N MET A 149 9.66 -1.55 -17.42
CA MET A 149 8.98 -0.48 -16.71
C MET A 149 9.59 0.89 -17.03
N GLU A 150 10.93 1.01 -17.00
CA GLU A 150 11.62 2.27 -17.32
C GLU A 150 11.36 2.73 -18.75
N GLU A 151 11.37 1.80 -19.72
CA GLU A 151 11.03 2.13 -21.10
C GLU A 151 9.55 2.56 -21.24
N GLY A 152 8.63 1.86 -20.54
CA GLY A 152 7.23 2.28 -20.46
C GLY A 152 7.08 3.68 -19.87
N LEU A 153 7.78 3.99 -18.79
CA LEU A 153 7.74 5.31 -18.15
C LEU A 153 8.27 6.43 -19.08
N ARG A 154 9.18 6.12 -20.01
CA ARG A 154 9.69 7.09 -20.99
C ARG A 154 8.75 7.30 -22.18
N CYS A 155 7.77 6.43 -22.37
CA CYS A 155 6.86 6.51 -23.51
C CYS A 155 5.70 7.51 -23.24
N PRO A 156 5.54 8.56 -24.06
CA PRO A 156 4.50 9.57 -23.84
C PRO A 156 3.06 9.04 -23.93
N GLY A 157 2.86 7.92 -24.62
CA GLY A 157 1.55 7.27 -24.79
C GLY A 157 1.09 6.44 -23.57
N MET A 158 1.91 6.29 -22.55
CA MET A 158 1.54 5.55 -21.36
C MET A 158 0.70 6.38 -20.39
N ALA A 159 -0.41 5.81 -19.92
CA ALA A 159 -1.22 6.39 -18.86
C ALA A 159 -0.67 6.02 -17.47
N ALA A 160 -0.21 4.80 -17.29
CA ALA A 160 0.42 4.32 -16.06
C ALA A 160 1.23 3.04 -16.34
N VAL A 161 2.20 2.74 -15.47
CA VAL A 161 3.06 1.56 -15.55
C VAL A 161 3.00 0.79 -14.23
N LEU A 162 2.62 -0.49 -14.28
CA LEU A 162 2.62 -1.41 -13.16
C LEU A 162 3.67 -2.50 -13.37
N GLY A 163 4.49 -2.75 -12.36
CA GLY A 163 5.40 -3.91 -12.31
C GLY A 163 5.03 -4.85 -11.18
N GLU A 164 5.03 -6.14 -11.48
CA GLU A 164 4.76 -7.22 -10.53
C GLU A 164 6.04 -8.00 -10.27
N THR A 165 6.61 -7.87 -9.06
CA THR A 165 7.88 -8.49 -8.66
C THR A 165 7.81 -9.08 -7.26
N ARG A 166 8.67 -10.05 -6.95
CA ARG A 166 8.82 -10.52 -5.56
C ARG A 166 9.42 -9.45 -4.67
N ALA A 167 10.52 -8.88 -5.14
CA ALA A 167 11.27 -7.88 -4.38
C ALA A 167 11.93 -6.91 -5.35
N ALA A 168 11.96 -5.64 -5.00
CA ALA A 168 12.76 -4.64 -5.66
C ALA A 168 13.78 -4.10 -4.64
N ASP A 169 15.00 -3.96 -5.07
CA ASP A 169 16.02 -3.31 -4.26
C ASP A 169 15.85 -1.77 -4.28
N LEU A 170 16.64 -1.10 -3.47
CA LEU A 170 16.58 0.35 -3.37
C LEU A 170 17.00 1.05 -4.67
N THR A 171 17.92 0.43 -5.43
CA THR A 171 18.45 0.99 -6.68
C THR A 171 17.38 0.98 -7.77
N ALA A 172 16.70 -0.17 -7.96
CA ALA A 172 15.56 -0.27 -8.89
C ALA A 172 14.46 0.72 -8.52
N GLY A 173 14.09 0.80 -7.24
CA GLY A 173 13.09 1.75 -6.76
C GLY A 173 13.45 3.22 -7.06
N ARG A 174 14.72 3.60 -6.86
CA ARG A 174 15.20 4.96 -7.18
C ARG A 174 15.14 5.27 -8.68
N ARG A 175 15.57 4.33 -9.52
CA ARG A 175 15.53 4.48 -10.98
C ARG A 175 14.09 4.66 -11.48
N LEU A 176 13.14 3.84 -11.01
CA LEU A 176 11.72 3.96 -11.35
C LEU A 176 11.13 5.29 -10.86
N SER A 177 11.45 5.71 -9.63
CA SER A 177 10.99 6.99 -9.09
C SER A 177 11.46 8.18 -9.93
N LEU A 178 12.75 8.18 -10.33
CA LEU A 178 13.32 9.24 -11.18
C LEU A 178 12.74 9.20 -12.60
N ALA A 179 12.51 8.02 -13.17
CA ALA A 179 11.91 7.89 -14.48
C ALA A 179 10.45 8.40 -14.48
N ALA A 180 9.66 8.03 -13.46
CA ALA A 180 8.30 8.53 -13.28
C ALA A 180 8.28 10.06 -13.10
N GLU A 181 9.15 10.60 -12.25
CA GLU A 181 9.25 12.05 -12.02
C GLU A 181 9.56 12.82 -13.30
N LYS A 182 10.49 12.32 -14.11
CA LYS A 182 10.89 12.97 -15.37
C LYS A 182 9.79 12.93 -16.43
N SER A 183 9.02 11.84 -16.50
CA SER A 183 8.00 11.66 -17.55
C SER A 183 6.62 12.18 -17.17
N GLY A 184 6.35 12.32 -15.86
CA GLY A 184 5.00 12.56 -15.35
C GLY A 184 4.09 11.33 -15.36
N VAL A 185 4.57 10.16 -15.83
CA VAL A 185 3.81 8.90 -15.85
C VAL A 185 3.90 8.24 -14.46
N PRO A 186 2.78 7.85 -13.84
CA PRO A 186 2.81 7.16 -12.54
C PRO A 186 3.36 5.74 -12.68
N ALA A 187 4.21 5.35 -11.72
CA ALA A 187 4.74 4.01 -11.56
C ALA A 187 4.09 3.32 -10.37
N LEU A 188 3.63 2.10 -10.56
CA LEU A 188 3.12 1.21 -9.54
C LEU A 188 4.04 0.00 -9.40
N LEU A 189 4.32 -0.44 -8.19
CA LEU A 189 5.10 -1.64 -7.93
C LEU A 189 4.33 -2.55 -6.98
N LEU A 190 3.81 -3.65 -7.51
CA LEU A 190 3.20 -4.73 -6.75
C LEU A 190 4.30 -5.69 -6.27
N ARG A 191 4.41 -5.86 -4.96
CA ARG A 191 5.48 -6.62 -4.33
C ARG A 191 4.94 -7.84 -3.60
N GLY A 192 5.54 -8.98 -3.87
CA GLY A 192 5.25 -10.22 -3.12
C GLY A 192 5.95 -10.29 -1.75
N GLN A 193 6.85 -9.37 -1.44
CA GLN A 193 7.54 -9.27 -0.16
C GLN A 193 7.50 -7.84 0.37
N PRO A 194 7.52 -7.66 1.71
CA PRO A 194 7.55 -6.34 2.32
C PRO A 194 8.70 -5.49 1.78
N ALA A 195 8.42 -4.22 1.54
CA ALA A 195 9.43 -3.27 1.08
C ALA A 195 10.40 -2.90 2.22
N PRO A 196 11.69 -2.64 1.90
CA PRO A 196 12.62 -2.14 2.89
C PRO A 196 12.16 -0.77 3.41
N PRO A 197 12.45 -0.43 4.69
CA PRO A 197 12.05 0.86 5.28
C PRO A 197 12.51 2.09 4.48
N GLN A 198 13.65 1.97 3.81
CA GLN A 198 14.29 3.07 3.05
C GLN A 198 13.75 3.25 1.63
N SER A 199 12.71 2.52 1.22
CA SER A 199 12.12 2.70 -0.11
C SER A 199 11.73 4.17 -0.37
N VAL A 200 11.92 4.60 -1.62
CA VAL A 200 11.73 5.98 -2.09
C VAL A 200 10.31 6.27 -2.59
N CYS A 201 9.39 5.31 -2.45
CA CYS A 201 8.02 5.49 -2.91
C CYS A 201 7.30 6.67 -2.25
N THR A 202 6.35 7.25 -2.96
CA THR A 202 5.49 8.33 -2.46
C THR A 202 4.43 7.78 -1.52
N THR A 203 3.74 6.71 -1.92
CA THR A 203 2.82 5.99 -1.02
C THR A 203 3.16 4.51 -0.99
N ARG A 204 2.92 3.87 0.14
CA ARG A 204 3.02 2.42 0.30
C ARG A 204 1.77 1.89 0.97
N TRP A 205 1.21 0.89 0.35
CA TRP A 205 -0.01 0.24 0.76
C TRP A 205 0.27 -1.21 1.11
N ARG A 206 -0.25 -1.68 2.24
CA ARG A 206 -0.31 -3.10 2.54
C ARG A 206 -1.75 -3.56 2.39
N VAL A 207 -1.95 -4.60 1.59
CA VAL A 207 -3.28 -5.08 1.24
C VAL A 207 -3.37 -6.58 1.50
N ALA A 208 -4.41 -6.99 2.18
CA ALA A 208 -4.70 -8.39 2.47
C ALA A 208 -6.17 -8.71 2.23
N SER A 209 -6.43 -9.93 1.81
CA SER A 209 -7.79 -10.46 1.75
C SER A 209 -8.41 -10.49 3.14
N ALA A 210 -9.67 -10.14 3.24
CA ALA A 210 -10.46 -10.21 4.47
C ALA A 210 -11.66 -11.14 4.28
N ALA A 211 -12.20 -11.64 5.40
CA ALA A 211 -13.38 -12.48 5.36
C ALA A 211 -14.56 -11.73 4.74
N THR A 212 -15.23 -12.38 3.80
CA THR A 212 -16.47 -11.89 3.17
C THR A 212 -17.67 -12.31 4.02
N HIS A 213 -18.78 -11.62 3.86
CA HIS A 213 -20.07 -12.10 4.40
C HIS A 213 -20.89 -12.62 3.22
N SER A 214 -21.18 -13.92 3.24
CA SER A 214 -22.20 -14.49 2.36
C SER A 214 -23.59 -14.14 2.90
N THR A 215 -24.56 -13.94 2.01
CA THR A 215 -25.95 -13.74 2.40
C THR A 215 -26.48 -15.07 2.98
N PRO A 216 -27.06 -15.08 4.19
CA PRO A 216 -27.63 -16.29 4.75
C PRO A 216 -28.64 -16.91 3.79
N GLY A 217 -28.45 -18.18 3.44
CA GLY A 217 -29.33 -18.93 2.52
C GLY A 217 -28.98 -18.86 1.05
N LEU A 218 -27.99 -18.05 0.65
CA LEU A 218 -27.39 -18.07 -0.69
C LEU A 218 -26.02 -18.73 -0.64
N ASN A 219 -25.75 -19.62 -1.60
CA ASN A 219 -24.44 -20.27 -1.76
C ASN A 219 -23.53 -19.33 -2.58
N ASP A 220 -23.34 -18.08 -2.10
CA ASP A 220 -22.45 -17.11 -2.72
C ASP A 220 -21.17 -16.93 -1.91
N VAL A 221 -20.13 -16.43 -2.56
CA VAL A 221 -18.84 -16.10 -1.92
C VAL A 221 -18.87 -14.71 -1.26
N GLY A 222 -19.95 -13.95 -1.44
CA GLY A 222 -20.04 -12.55 -1.00
C GLY A 222 -19.10 -11.61 -1.76
N ALA A 223 -19.26 -10.31 -1.53
CA ALA A 223 -18.43 -9.28 -2.13
C ALA A 223 -16.97 -9.37 -1.64
N SER A 224 -16.02 -9.09 -2.53
CA SER A 224 -14.60 -9.11 -2.20
C SER A 224 -14.27 -8.04 -1.15
N ARG A 225 -13.63 -8.45 -0.04
CA ARG A 225 -13.21 -7.55 1.04
C ARG A 225 -11.70 -7.53 1.19
N TRP A 226 -11.19 -6.32 1.38
CA TRP A 226 -9.75 -6.08 1.50
C TRP A 226 -9.45 -5.27 2.74
N ARG A 227 -8.48 -5.70 3.52
CA ARG A 227 -7.88 -4.89 4.58
C ARG A 227 -6.73 -4.12 3.97
N ILE A 228 -6.79 -2.78 4.07
CA ILE A 228 -5.81 -1.89 3.47
C ILE A 228 -5.18 -1.05 4.58
N GLU A 229 -3.85 -0.97 4.59
CA GLU A 229 -3.07 -0.12 5.48
C GLU A 229 -2.23 0.86 4.64
N LEU A 230 -2.26 2.13 4.98
CA LEU A 230 -1.36 3.14 4.40
C LEU A 230 -0.06 3.18 5.22
N ARG A 231 0.93 2.41 4.78
CA ARG A 231 2.23 2.24 5.48
C ARG A 231 3.17 3.43 5.32
N ARG A 232 3.00 4.17 4.24
CA ARG A 232 3.78 5.37 3.94
C ARG A 232 2.93 6.34 3.15
N ASN A 233 2.99 7.60 3.55
CA ASN A 233 2.55 8.74 2.77
C ASN A 233 3.60 9.84 2.92
N ARG A 234 4.35 10.11 1.85
CA ARG A 234 5.47 11.07 1.88
C ARG A 234 5.00 12.51 2.08
N PHE A 235 3.79 12.84 1.62
CA PHE A 235 3.26 14.20 1.61
C PHE A 235 2.04 14.39 2.51
N GLY A 236 1.59 13.33 3.17
CA GLY A 236 0.52 13.39 4.15
C GLY A 236 1.00 13.90 5.50
N ALA A 237 0.06 14.30 6.33
CA ALA A 237 0.35 14.58 7.73
C ALA A 237 1.00 13.34 8.37
N PRO A 238 2.07 13.51 9.16
CA PRO A 238 2.66 12.38 9.87
C PRO A 238 1.59 11.81 10.82
N SER A 239 1.19 10.58 10.58
CA SER A 239 0.36 9.84 11.54
C SER A 239 1.18 9.60 12.80
N VAL A 240 0.77 10.21 13.90
CA VAL A 240 1.61 10.32 15.09
C VAL A 240 1.55 9.06 15.95
N THR A 241 0.56 8.19 15.79
CA THR A 241 0.33 7.08 16.72
C THR A 241 -0.07 5.74 16.09
N GLU A 242 -0.80 5.74 14.98
CA GLU A 242 -1.27 4.48 14.38
C GLU A 242 -1.18 4.50 12.87
N THR A 243 -0.87 3.35 12.27
CA THR A 243 -0.95 3.17 10.81
C THR A 243 -2.41 3.20 10.39
N PRO A 244 -2.84 4.16 9.54
CA PRO A 244 -4.21 4.21 9.05
C PRO A 244 -4.56 2.91 8.33
N ASN A 245 -5.71 2.33 8.66
CA ASN A 245 -6.20 1.10 8.06
C ASN A 245 -7.70 1.14 7.84
N TRP A 246 -8.17 0.39 6.84
CA TRP A 246 -9.57 0.29 6.46
C TRP A 246 -9.90 -1.14 6.06
N LEU A 247 -11.14 -1.52 6.30
CA LEU A 247 -11.78 -2.66 5.66
C LEU A 247 -12.60 -2.12 4.49
N LEU A 248 -12.21 -2.46 3.27
CA LEU A 248 -12.92 -2.05 2.06
C LEU A 248 -13.66 -3.23 1.45
N GLU A 249 -14.77 -2.94 0.82
CA GLU A 249 -15.55 -3.88 0.03
C GLU A 249 -15.64 -3.37 -1.40
N TRP A 250 -15.39 -4.26 -2.35
CA TRP A 250 -15.57 -4.00 -3.77
C TRP A 250 -17.00 -4.30 -4.19
N ASN A 251 -17.62 -3.37 -4.88
CA ASN A 251 -18.94 -3.53 -5.46
C ASN A 251 -18.81 -3.72 -6.98
N ASP A 252 -19.18 -4.91 -7.45
CA ASP A 252 -19.08 -5.28 -8.88
C ASP A 252 -20.09 -4.55 -9.77
N GLU A 253 -21.20 -4.07 -9.21
CA GLU A 253 -22.23 -3.34 -9.98
C GLU A 253 -21.83 -1.89 -10.20
N THR A 254 -21.32 -1.24 -9.16
CA THR A 254 -20.95 0.20 -9.21
C THR A 254 -19.49 0.42 -9.56
N HIS A 255 -18.67 -0.62 -9.59
CA HIS A 255 -17.22 -0.57 -9.76
C HIS A 255 -16.52 0.38 -8.77
N CYS A 256 -17.01 0.40 -7.54
CA CYS A 256 -16.51 1.27 -6.48
C CYS A 256 -16.04 0.49 -5.26
N LEU A 257 -15.06 1.08 -4.57
CA LEU A 257 -14.67 0.66 -3.23
C LEU A 257 -15.47 1.44 -2.18
N SER A 258 -15.98 0.74 -1.18
CA SER A 258 -16.65 1.35 -0.02
C SER A 258 -16.02 0.88 1.28
N VAL A 259 -16.03 1.74 2.30
CA VAL A 259 -15.58 1.38 3.64
C VAL A 259 -16.65 0.55 4.32
N VAL A 260 -16.28 -0.64 4.78
CA VAL A 260 -17.14 -1.45 5.64
C VAL A 260 -17.01 -0.92 7.07
N PRO A 261 -18.09 -0.45 7.71
CA PRO A 261 -18.04 -0.06 9.09
C PRO A 261 -17.56 -1.24 9.95
N GLN A 262 -16.45 -1.06 10.66
CA GLN A 262 -16.05 -2.02 11.67
C GLN A 262 -16.99 -1.82 12.86
N ALA A 263 -17.89 -2.77 13.10
CA ALA A 263 -18.56 -2.84 14.39
C ALA A 263 -17.45 -2.95 15.45
N PHE A 264 -17.38 -2.00 16.37
CA PHE A 264 -16.53 -2.12 17.54
C PHE A 264 -17.00 -3.36 18.31
N HIS A 265 -16.38 -4.49 18.08
CA HIS A 265 -16.41 -5.58 19.03
C HIS A 265 -15.56 -5.09 20.22
N GLY A 266 -16.23 -4.44 21.16
CA GLY A 266 -15.67 -4.26 22.47
C GLY A 266 -15.19 -5.63 22.91
N SER A 267 -13.91 -5.74 23.25
CA SER A 267 -13.30 -6.97 23.74
C SER A 267 -13.95 -7.31 25.08
N THR A 268 -15.06 -8.01 25.03
CA THR A 268 -15.53 -8.79 26.17
C THR A 268 -14.61 -10.00 26.24
N ARG A 269 -13.47 -9.80 26.91
CA ARG A 269 -12.76 -10.91 27.56
C ARG A 269 -13.66 -11.40 28.68
N GLU A 270 -14.70 -12.12 28.36
CA GLU A 270 -15.39 -12.98 29.32
C GLU A 270 -14.83 -14.39 29.19
N SER A 271 -13.95 -14.67 30.11
CA SER A 271 -13.79 -15.91 30.89
C SER A 271 -14.30 -17.21 30.25
N ASP A 272 -13.48 -17.82 29.40
CA ASP A 272 -13.51 -19.25 29.14
C ASP A 272 -12.91 -20.09 30.31
N ALA A 273 -12.76 -19.46 31.48
CA ALA A 273 -12.20 -20.14 32.67
C ALA A 273 -13.26 -20.86 33.52
N GLN A 274 -14.53 -20.87 33.14
CA GLN A 274 -15.60 -21.45 34.00
C GLN A 274 -16.37 -22.62 33.38
N ARG A 275 -15.87 -23.26 32.33
CA ARG A 275 -16.52 -24.45 31.74
C ARG A 275 -15.78 -25.78 31.95
N PHE A 276 -14.75 -25.84 32.76
CA PHE A 276 -14.02 -27.10 33.01
C PHE A 276 -14.19 -27.71 34.40
N GLU A 277 -15.05 -27.19 35.28
CA GLU A 277 -15.22 -27.74 36.64
C GLU A 277 -16.55 -28.39 36.93
N THR A 278 -17.35 -28.85 35.99
CA THR A 278 -18.57 -29.60 36.31
C THR A 278 -18.71 -30.88 35.50
N ARG A 279 -17.69 -31.74 35.55
CA ARG A 279 -17.83 -33.15 35.10
C ARG A 279 -16.81 -34.08 35.72
N LEU A 280 -16.77 -34.10 37.05
CA LEU A 280 -16.13 -35.18 37.81
C LEU A 280 -16.75 -35.26 39.23
N VAL A 281 -18.02 -35.58 39.35
CA VAL A 281 -18.62 -36.31 40.47
C VAL A 281 -19.98 -36.83 39.97
N GLY A 282 -20.07 -38.15 39.80
CA GLY A 282 -21.28 -38.84 39.46
C GLY A 282 -20.98 -40.17 38.81
#